data_42f192325ab3854a1b45070c964c3c8e
#
_entry.id   42f192325ab3854a1b45070c964c3c8e
#
_cell.length_a   1.000
_cell.length_b   1.000
_cell.length_c   1.000
_cell.angle_alpha   90.00
_cell.angle_beta   90.00
_cell.angle_gamma   90.00
#
_symmetry.space_group_name_H-M   'P 1'
#
loop_
_entity.id
_entity.type
_entity.pdbx_description
1 polymer ?
#
loop_
_entity_poly.entity_id
_entity_poly.type
_entity_poly.pdbx_seq_one_letter_code
_entity_poly.pdbx_strand_id
1 'polypeptide(L)'
;MTAQVVRPVAICVFRHEGKILVARGHDPYRNGAYLRPLGGGIEFGESGAQTLARELKEELGAEIAEVRLIGALENRFKIGNEPRHEIVLVFDARFEDPSFYTREVIRGKESDGTDFSAIWHRPEETRADCPLYPEGLKELLASVPVPAVARGLARPVRKKKSLVDLLHAHRADIEQIIVQFEEAMPPAPKRR
;
A
#
# COMPACT_ATOMS: atom_id res chain seq x y z
N MET A 1 -24.65 21.49 6.59
CA MET A 1 -23.90 21.29 5.33
C MET A 1 -22.57 20.67 5.70
N THR A 2 -22.32 19.42 5.35
CA THR A 2 -21.01 18.79 5.49
C THR A 2 -20.02 19.50 4.58
N ALA A 3 -18.88 19.90 5.12
CA ALA A 3 -17.84 20.57 4.33
C ALA A 3 -17.40 19.64 3.19
N GLN A 4 -17.37 20.15 1.96
CA GLN A 4 -16.76 19.46 0.84
C GLN A 4 -15.25 19.45 1.04
N VAL A 5 -14.65 18.26 1.19
CA VAL A 5 -13.23 18.09 1.39
C VAL A 5 -12.63 17.19 0.31
N VAL A 6 -11.39 17.49 -0.07
CA VAL A 6 -10.60 16.57 -0.90
C VAL A 6 -9.99 15.53 0.02
N ARG A 7 -10.29 14.25 -0.22
CA ARG A 7 -9.84 13.14 0.62
C ARG A 7 -8.53 12.56 0.05
N PRO A 8 -7.45 12.52 0.81
CA PRO A 8 -6.26 11.77 0.42
C PRO A 8 -6.49 10.26 0.65
N VAL A 9 -6.11 9.44 -0.34
CA VAL A 9 -6.27 7.98 -0.33
C VAL A 9 -4.97 7.34 -0.79
N ALA A 10 -4.59 6.21 -0.20
CA ALA A 10 -3.53 5.35 -0.68
C ALA A 10 -4.10 4.00 -1.13
N ILE A 11 -3.74 3.55 -2.32
CA ILE A 11 -4.10 2.23 -2.84
C ILE A 11 -2.86 1.43 -3.21
N CYS A 12 -2.93 0.11 -3.06
CA CYS A 12 -1.83 -0.80 -3.33
C CYS A 12 -2.13 -1.71 -4.52
N VAL A 13 -1.23 -1.73 -5.48
CA VAL A 13 -1.26 -2.63 -6.62
C VAL A 13 -0.31 -3.79 -6.36
N PHE A 14 -0.85 -4.92 -5.96
CA PHE A 14 -0.12 -6.18 -5.95
C PHE A 14 -0.16 -6.79 -7.35
N ARG A 15 0.99 -7.19 -7.88
CA ARG A 15 1.08 -7.73 -9.25
C ARG A 15 1.48 -9.21 -9.20
N HIS A 16 0.77 -10.05 -9.97
CA HIS A 16 1.06 -11.47 -10.11
C HIS A 16 0.61 -11.98 -11.49
N GLU A 17 1.54 -12.53 -12.28
CA GLU A 17 1.26 -13.14 -13.59
C GLU A 17 0.42 -12.29 -14.55
N GLY A 18 0.72 -11.00 -14.63
CA GLY A 18 -0.02 -10.05 -15.47
C GLY A 18 -1.37 -9.61 -14.89
N LYS A 19 -1.69 -10.04 -13.67
CA LYS A 19 -2.90 -9.64 -12.93
C LYS A 19 -2.55 -8.65 -11.82
N ILE A 20 -3.55 -7.94 -11.35
CA ILE A 20 -3.51 -7.14 -10.12
C ILE A 20 -4.57 -7.64 -9.15
N LEU A 21 -4.31 -7.49 -7.85
CA LEU A 21 -5.29 -7.82 -6.83
C LEU A 21 -6.29 -6.67 -6.69
N VAL A 22 -7.57 -6.99 -6.81
CA VAL A 22 -8.66 -6.01 -6.71
C VAL A 22 -9.82 -6.55 -5.88
N ALA A 23 -10.41 -5.69 -5.05
CA ALA A 23 -11.69 -5.95 -4.42
C ALA A 23 -12.82 -5.60 -5.37
N ARG A 24 -13.92 -6.37 -5.28
CA ARG A 24 -15.15 -6.08 -6.00
C ARG A 24 -16.09 -5.31 -5.10
N GLY A 25 -16.40 -4.08 -5.50
CA GLY A 25 -17.41 -3.26 -4.88
C GLY A 25 -18.74 -3.31 -5.64
N HIS A 26 -19.79 -2.79 -5.01
CA HIS A 26 -21.11 -2.62 -5.61
C HIS A 26 -21.55 -1.16 -5.43
N ASP A 27 -21.97 -0.55 -6.52
CA ASP A 27 -22.59 0.78 -6.50
C ASP A 27 -24.11 0.61 -6.44
N PRO A 28 -24.74 0.84 -5.28
CA PRO A 28 -26.18 0.62 -5.11
C PRO A 28 -27.02 1.59 -5.94
N TYR A 29 -26.45 2.74 -6.34
CA TYR A 29 -27.18 3.76 -7.11
C TYR A 29 -27.17 3.49 -8.61
N ARG A 30 -26.13 2.82 -9.10
CA ARG A 30 -26.04 2.42 -10.52
C ARG A 30 -26.37 0.95 -10.73
N ASN A 31 -26.65 0.23 -9.65
CA ASN A 31 -26.85 -1.23 -9.64
C ASN A 31 -25.75 -1.96 -10.42
N GLY A 32 -24.51 -1.51 -10.26
CA GLY A 32 -23.35 -1.97 -10.98
C GLY A 32 -22.22 -2.39 -10.07
N ALA A 33 -21.42 -3.37 -10.52
CA ALA A 33 -20.19 -3.76 -9.85
C ALA A 33 -19.04 -2.89 -10.35
N TYR A 34 -18.00 -2.74 -9.51
CA TYR A 34 -16.73 -2.15 -9.88
C TYR A 34 -15.58 -2.90 -9.22
N LEU A 35 -14.38 -2.69 -9.74
CA LEU A 35 -13.13 -3.22 -9.20
C LEU A 35 -12.27 -2.08 -8.67
N ARG A 36 -11.61 -2.28 -7.53
CA ARG A 36 -10.65 -1.33 -6.97
C ARG A 36 -9.50 -2.07 -6.31
N PRO A 37 -8.25 -1.58 -6.38
CA PRO A 37 -7.17 -2.07 -5.53
C PRO A 37 -7.48 -1.84 -4.05
N LEU A 38 -6.82 -2.59 -3.19
CA LEU A 38 -6.95 -2.47 -1.74
C LEU A 38 -6.24 -1.23 -1.21
N GLY A 39 -6.70 -0.71 -0.08
CA GLY A 39 -6.16 0.46 0.58
C GLY A 39 -7.25 1.36 1.14
N GLY A 40 -6.86 2.49 1.73
CA GLY A 40 -7.79 3.34 2.46
C GLY A 40 -7.41 4.80 2.53
N GLY A 41 -8.13 5.54 3.36
CA GLY A 41 -7.90 6.95 3.62
C GLY A 41 -6.60 7.18 4.39
N ILE A 42 -5.82 8.18 3.94
CA ILE A 42 -4.63 8.61 4.67
C ILE A 42 -5.08 9.42 5.88
N GLU A 43 -4.71 8.97 7.07
CA GLU A 43 -5.01 9.66 8.32
C GLU A 43 -3.99 10.79 8.58
N PHE A 44 -4.39 11.75 9.41
CA PHE A 44 -3.50 12.85 9.77
C PHE A 44 -2.22 12.34 10.45
N GLY A 45 -1.06 12.69 9.88
CA GLY A 45 0.25 12.25 10.37
C GLY A 45 0.77 10.96 9.74
N GLU A 46 -0.03 10.25 8.93
CA GLU A 46 0.42 9.08 8.18
C GLU A 46 1.01 9.47 6.81
N SER A 47 2.01 8.72 6.39
CA SER A 47 2.38 8.65 4.97
C SER A 47 1.51 7.60 4.26
N GLY A 48 1.35 7.70 2.94
CA GLY A 48 0.59 6.69 2.17
C GLY A 48 1.11 5.26 2.35
N ALA A 49 2.41 5.07 2.55
CA ALA A 49 2.99 3.75 2.84
C ALA A 49 2.59 3.21 4.22
N GLN A 50 2.50 4.08 5.24
CA GLN A 50 2.02 3.70 6.58
C GLN A 50 0.54 3.37 6.56
N THR A 51 -0.28 4.17 5.86
CA THR A 51 -1.69 3.87 5.62
C THR A 51 -1.87 2.47 5.02
N LEU A 52 -1.13 2.13 3.97
CA LEU A 52 -1.23 0.82 3.34
C LEU A 52 -0.84 -0.33 4.29
N ALA A 53 0.22 -0.14 5.08
CA ALA A 53 0.62 -1.15 6.05
C ALA A 53 -0.45 -1.37 7.12
N ARG A 54 -1.12 -0.30 7.59
CA ARG A 54 -2.21 -0.37 8.55
C ARG A 54 -3.45 -1.03 7.94
N GLU A 55 -3.95 -0.52 6.82
CA GLU A 55 -5.17 -1.00 6.16
C GLU A 55 -5.07 -2.49 5.79
N LEU A 56 -3.98 -2.92 5.16
CA LEU A 56 -3.81 -4.32 4.77
C LEU A 56 -3.62 -5.25 5.96
N LYS A 57 -3.07 -4.73 7.07
CA LYS A 57 -3.00 -5.48 8.32
C LYS A 57 -4.37 -5.63 8.96
N GLU A 58 -5.17 -4.57 8.99
CA GLU A 58 -6.53 -4.55 9.56
C GLU A 58 -7.49 -5.39 8.70
N GLU A 59 -7.49 -5.18 7.39
CA GLU A 59 -8.45 -5.80 6.47
C GLU A 59 -8.15 -7.27 6.16
N LEU A 60 -6.86 -7.64 6.04
CA LEU A 60 -6.43 -8.97 5.57
C LEU A 60 -5.55 -9.73 6.57
N GLY A 61 -5.08 -9.08 7.64
CA GLY A 61 -4.01 -9.61 8.49
C GLY A 61 -2.67 -9.71 7.76
N ALA A 62 -2.49 -9.00 6.65
CA ALA A 62 -1.34 -9.13 5.77
C ALA A 62 -0.24 -8.13 6.11
N GLU A 63 1.01 -8.60 6.12
CA GLU A 63 2.20 -7.74 6.11
C GLU A 63 2.68 -7.53 4.68
N ILE A 64 3.14 -6.31 4.39
CA ILE A 64 3.60 -5.92 3.07
C ILE A 64 5.03 -5.40 3.09
N ALA A 65 5.72 -5.57 1.98
CA ALA A 65 7.10 -5.12 1.79
C ALA A 65 7.27 -4.44 0.42
N GLU A 66 8.43 -3.80 0.24
CA GLU A 66 8.82 -3.15 -1.02
C GLU A 66 7.79 -2.10 -1.50
N VAL A 67 7.17 -1.38 -0.57
CA VAL A 67 6.16 -0.36 -0.87
C VAL A 67 6.81 0.80 -1.63
N ARG A 68 6.33 1.07 -2.84
CA ARG A 68 6.88 2.08 -3.74
C ARG A 68 5.77 2.87 -4.41
N LEU A 69 5.80 4.20 -4.28
CA LEU A 69 4.89 5.08 -5.01
C LEU A 69 5.14 4.95 -6.52
N ILE A 70 4.09 4.71 -7.29
CA ILE A 70 4.14 4.60 -8.76
C ILE A 70 3.40 5.73 -9.47
N GLY A 71 2.56 6.47 -8.77
CA GLY A 71 1.87 7.63 -9.31
C GLY A 71 0.80 8.19 -8.39
N ALA A 72 0.15 9.24 -8.88
CA ALA A 72 -1.01 9.85 -8.22
C ALA A 72 -2.11 10.10 -9.26
N LEU A 73 -3.36 9.91 -8.86
CA LEU A 73 -4.54 10.14 -9.69
C LEU A 73 -5.52 11.06 -8.96
N GLU A 74 -6.15 11.95 -9.71
CA GLU A 74 -7.27 12.73 -9.21
C GLU A 74 -8.56 11.96 -9.56
N ASN A 75 -9.37 11.66 -8.54
CA ASN A 75 -10.59 10.89 -8.68
C ASN A 75 -11.80 11.74 -8.25
N ARG A 76 -12.64 12.11 -9.20
CA ARG A 76 -13.87 12.87 -8.96
C ARG A 76 -15.06 12.06 -9.41
N PHE A 77 -15.93 11.73 -8.47
CA PHE A 77 -17.09 10.87 -8.71
C PHE A 77 -18.29 11.28 -7.85
N LYS A 78 -19.40 10.57 -7.98
CA LYS A 78 -20.58 10.76 -7.14
C LYS A 78 -21.00 9.44 -6.51
N ILE A 79 -21.42 9.50 -5.26
CA ILE A 79 -22.16 8.42 -4.61
C ILE A 79 -23.60 8.91 -4.45
N GLY A 80 -24.51 8.37 -5.25
CA GLY A 80 -25.84 8.96 -5.42
C GLY A 80 -25.73 10.39 -5.98
N ASN A 81 -26.21 11.38 -5.22
CA ASN A 81 -26.12 12.80 -5.58
C ASN A 81 -24.94 13.53 -4.91
N GLU A 82 -24.20 12.87 -4.02
CA GLU A 82 -23.09 13.49 -3.29
C GLU A 82 -21.79 13.45 -4.10
N PRO A 83 -21.19 14.61 -4.42
CA PRO A 83 -19.89 14.65 -5.07
C PRO A 83 -18.80 14.19 -4.11
N ARG A 84 -17.84 13.45 -4.63
CA ARG A 84 -16.62 13.00 -3.95
C ARG A 84 -15.41 13.44 -4.74
N HIS A 85 -14.37 13.85 -4.03
CA HIS A 85 -13.10 14.26 -4.63
C HIS A 85 -11.96 13.64 -3.84
N GLU A 86 -11.11 12.87 -4.51
CA GLU A 86 -9.99 12.17 -3.90
C GLU A 86 -8.70 12.44 -4.66
N ILE A 87 -7.59 12.55 -3.92
CA ILE A 87 -6.24 12.42 -4.47
C ILE A 87 -5.75 11.03 -4.06
N VAL A 88 -5.57 10.18 -5.05
CA VAL A 88 -5.24 8.78 -4.85
C VAL A 88 -3.77 8.55 -5.14
N LEU A 89 -2.99 8.26 -4.09
CA LEU A 89 -1.60 7.81 -4.22
C LEU A 89 -1.59 6.31 -4.54
N VAL A 90 -0.99 5.94 -5.66
CA VAL A 90 -0.93 4.56 -6.14
C VAL A 90 0.44 3.99 -5.86
N PHE A 91 0.49 2.86 -5.15
CA PHE A 91 1.73 2.18 -4.78
C PHE A 91 1.79 0.78 -5.38
N ASP A 92 2.99 0.32 -5.72
CA ASP A 92 3.34 -1.10 -5.83
C ASP A 92 3.78 -1.62 -4.46
N ALA A 93 3.46 -2.86 -4.14
CA ALA A 93 4.02 -3.57 -2.98
C ALA A 93 3.98 -5.09 -3.19
N ARG A 94 4.53 -5.82 -2.21
CA ARG A 94 4.49 -7.28 -2.16
C ARG A 94 3.95 -7.74 -0.82
N PHE A 95 3.18 -8.83 -0.82
CA PHE A 95 2.89 -9.56 0.41
C PHE A 95 4.15 -10.23 0.95
N GLU A 96 4.38 -10.16 2.25
CA GLU A 96 5.47 -10.90 2.90
C GLU A 96 5.15 -12.41 2.91
N ASP A 97 3.89 -12.78 3.10
CA ASP A 97 3.41 -14.16 2.98
C ASP A 97 3.11 -14.53 1.51
N PRO A 98 3.90 -15.42 0.89
CA PRO A 98 3.69 -15.81 -0.50
C PRO A 98 2.39 -16.58 -0.73
N SER A 99 1.74 -17.10 0.31
CA SER A 99 0.46 -17.82 0.18
C SER A 99 -0.66 -16.95 -0.40
N PHE A 100 -0.57 -15.61 -0.27
CA PHE A 100 -1.53 -14.71 -0.88
C PHE A 100 -1.56 -14.82 -2.40
N TYR A 101 -0.43 -15.13 -3.03
CA TYR A 101 -0.33 -15.25 -4.50
C TYR A 101 -0.91 -16.56 -5.06
N THR A 102 -1.19 -17.54 -4.20
CA THR A 102 -1.76 -18.85 -4.61
C THR A 102 -3.25 -18.95 -4.35
N ARG A 103 -3.86 -17.97 -3.67
CA ARG A 103 -5.29 -17.93 -3.38
C ARG A 103 -6.04 -17.35 -4.57
N GLU A 104 -7.04 -18.02 -5.07
CA GLU A 104 -7.93 -17.50 -6.12
C GLU A 104 -8.80 -16.35 -5.61
N VAL A 105 -9.27 -16.46 -4.36
CA VAL A 105 -10.07 -15.46 -3.67
C VAL A 105 -9.45 -15.17 -2.31
N ILE A 106 -9.19 -13.91 -2.03
CA ILE A 106 -8.72 -13.44 -0.73
C ILE A 106 -9.89 -12.76 -0.05
N ARG A 107 -10.27 -13.26 1.12
CA ARG A 107 -11.35 -12.70 1.92
C ARG A 107 -10.78 -11.73 2.93
N GLY A 108 -11.44 -10.60 3.09
CA GLY A 108 -11.08 -9.55 4.02
C GLY A 108 -12.30 -8.95 4.69
N LYS A 109 -12.05 -8.04 5.59
CA LYS A 109 -13.08 -7.32 6.34
C LYS A 109 -12.73 -5.83 6.37
N GLU A 110 -13.68 -5.00 5.95
CA GLU A 110 -13.55 -3.53 6.03
C GLU A 110 -13.55 -3.09 7.51
N SER A 111 -13.10 -1.87 7.79
CA SER A 111 -13.06 -1.31 9.14
C SER A 111 -14.43 -1.21 9.83
N ASP A 112 -15.51 -1.13 9.05
CA ASP A 112 -16.90 -1.15 9.54
C ASP A 112 -17.43 -2.57 9.82
N GLY A 113 -16.60 -3.60 9.58
CA GLY A 113 -16.94 -5.00 9.77
C GLY A 113 -17.58 -5.68 8.56
N THR A 114 -17.76 -4.97 7.44
CA THR A 114 -18.30 -5.54 6.20
C THR A 114 -17.30 -6.50 5.56
N ASP A 115 -17.75 -7.70 5.22
CA ASP A 115 -16.92 -8.68 4.52
C ASP A 115 -16.76 -8.30 3.05
N PHE A 116 -15.55 -8.44 2.51
CA PHE A 116 -15.28 -8.29 1.09
C PHE A 116 -14.45 -9.44 0.53
N SER A 117 -14.37 -9.49 -0.79
CA SER A 117 -13.52 -10.46 -1.50
C SER A 117 -12.66 -9.75 -2.54
N ALA A 118 -11.38 -10.07 -2.55
CA ALA A 118 -10.45 -9.62 -3.57
C ALA A 118 -10.03 -10.79 -4.46
N ILE A 119 -9.84 -10.51 -5.74
CA ILE A 119 -9.48 -11.46 -6.79
C ILE A 119 -8.31 -10.94 -7.64
N TRP A 120 -7.59 -11.86 -8.24
CA TRP A 120 -6.56 -11.54 -9.23
C TRP A 120 -7.21 -11.29 -10.60
N HIS A 121 -7.16 -10.03 -11.07
CA HIS A 121 -7.82 -9.57 -12.30
C HIS A 121 -6.81 -8.98 -13.28
N ARG A 122 -6.99 -9.24 -14.58
CA ARG A 122 -6.19 -8.61 -15.64
C ARG A 122 -6.78 -7.26 -16.00
N PRO A 123 -6.03 -6.15 -15.86
CA PRO A 123 -6.55 -4.81 -16.13
C PRO A 123 -7.10 -4.65 -17.57
N GLU A 124 -6.52 -5.37 -18.52
CA GLU A 124 -6.98 -5.38 -19.93
C GLU A 124 -8.34 -6.07 -20.13
N GLU A 125 -8.74 -6.96 -19.23
CA GLU A 125 -10.03 -7.67 -19.26
C GLU A 125 -11.15 -6.88 -18.56
N THR A 126 -10.85 -5.66 -18.08
CA THR A 126 -11.85 -4.81 -17.43
C THR A 126 -12.94 -4.40 -18.41
N ARG A 127 -14.19 -4.55 -17.99
CA ARG A 127 -15.38 -4.30 -18.79
C ARG A 127 -16.08 -3.01 -18.38
N ALA A 128 -16.83 -2.41 -19.29
CA ALA A 128 -17.58 -1.18 -19.02
C ALA A 128 -18.69 -1.37 -17.97
N ASP A 129 -19.24 -2.59 -17.86
CA ASP A 129 -20.24 -2.96 -16.84
C ASP A 129 -19.66 -3.30 -15.47
N CYS A 130 -18.32 -3.41 -15.38
CA CYS A 130 -17.57 -3.58 -14.12
C CYS A 130 -16.21 -2.85 -14.23
N PRO A 131 -16.21 -1.51 -14.16
CA PRO A 131 -15.01 -0.70 -14.38
C PRO A 131 -13.99 -0.87 -13.25
N LEU A 132 -12.71 -0.60 -13.60
CA LEU A 132 -11.60 -0.52 -12.65
C LEU A 132 -11.41 0.94 -12.21
N TYR A 133 -11.50 1.18 -10.92
CA TYR A 133 -11.29 2.49 -10.31
C TYR A 133 -9.98 2.55 -9.49
N PRO A 134 -9.38 3.74 -9.29
CA PRO A 134 -9.81 5.03 -9.85
C PRO A 134 -9.64 5.09 -11.38
N GLU A 135 -10.37 5.99 -12.01
CA GLU A 135 -10.20 6.30 -13.44
C GLU A 135 -8.74 6.72 -13.71
N GLY A 136 -8.19 6.29 -14.85
CA GLY A 136 -6.75 6.50 -15.19
C GLY A 136 -5.80 5.45 -14.58
N LEU A 137 -6.27 4.55 -13.72
CA LEU A 137 -5.40 3.53 -13.12
C LEU A 137 -4.81 2.58 -14.19
N LYS A 138 -5.62 2.17 -15.15
CA LYS A 138 -5.18 1.27 -16.22
C LYS A 138 -4.06 1.88 -17.05
N GLU A 139 -4.19 3.14 -17.42
CA GLU A 139 -3.20 3.92 -18.17
C GLU A 139 -1.91 4.10 -17.35
N LEU A 140 -2.04 4.42 -16.07
CA LEU A 140 -0.89 4.51 -15.16
C LEU A 140 -0.14 3.18 -15.10
N LEU A 141 -0.86 2.06 -14.94
CA LEU A 141 -0.25 0.73 -14.87
C LEU A 141 0.47 0.33 -16.17
N ALA A 142 -0.04 0.76 -17.31
CA ALA A 142 0.59 0.52 -18.61
C ALA A 142 1.88 1.36 -18.79
N SER A 143 1.95 2.55 -18.16
CA SER A 143 3.11 3.45 -18.26
C SER A 143 4.25 3.09 -17.33
N VAL A 144 3.98 2.34 -16.24
CA VAL A 144 4.96 2.00 -15.21
C VAL A 144 5.50 0.58 -15.44
N PRO A 145 6.82 0.40 -15.64
CA PRO A 145 7.41 -0.92 -15.81
C PRO A 145 7.13 -1.82 -14.60
N VAL A 146 6.75 -3.07 -14.87
CA VAL A 146 6.67 -4.10 -13.84
C VAL A 146 8.09 -4.32 -13.30
N PRO A 147 8.33 -4.19 -11.98
CA PRO A 147 9.65 -4.45 -11.41
C PRO A 147 10.17 -5.83 -11.82
N ALA A 148 11.46 -5.92 -12.11
CA ALA A 148 12.08 -7.19 -12.56
C ALA A 148 11.88 -8.34 -11.54
N VAL A 149 11.69 -8.02 -10.27
CA VAL A 149 11.40 -8.97 -9.18
C VAL A 149 10.03 -9.63 -9.33
N ALA A 150 9.06 -8.98 -9.98
CA ALA A 150 7.73 -9.54 -10.23
C ALA A 150 7.70 -10.49 -11.46
N ARG A 151 8.79 -10.58 -12.22
CA ARG A 151 8.91 -11.43 -13.42
C ARG A 151 9.44 -12.84 -13.14
N GLY A 152 9.89 -13.13 -11.94
CA GLY A 152 10.49 -14.42 -11.60
C GLY A 152 10.12 -14.87 -10.21
N LEU A 153 9.84 -16.15 -10.09
CA LEU A 153 9.62 -16.96 -8.90
C LEU A 153 10.17 -16.31 -7.62
N ALA A 154 9.35 -16.28 -6.58
CA ALA A 154 9.67 -15.78 -5.25
C ALA A 154 11.13 -16.10 -4.86
N ARG A 155 12.00 -15.10 -4.89
CA ARG A 155 13.22 -15.19 -4.10
C ARG A 155 12.78 -15.33 -2.66
N PRO A 156 13.31 -16.30 -1.90
CA PRO A 156 12.96 -16.42 -0.49
C PRO A 156 13.18 -15.06 0.16
N VAL A 157 12.16 -14.56 0.83
CA VAL A 157 12.23 -13.32 1.59
C VAL A 157 13.43 -13.46 2.53
N ARG A 158 14.48 -12.70 2.29
CA ARG A 158 15.57 -12.61 3.26
C ARG A 158 14.92 -12.09 4.53
N LYS A 159 14.86 -12.91 5.57
CA LYS A 159 14.38 -12.48 6.89
C LYS A 159 15.01 -11.11 7.16
N LYS A 160 14.19 -10.08 7.34
CA LYS A 160 14.69 -8.78 7.80
C LYS A 160 15.53 -9.08 9.03
N LYS A 161 16.81 -8.72 9.01
CA LYS A 161 17.63 -8.79 10.20
C LYS A 161 16.90 -7.96 11.25
N SER A 162 16.68 -8.52 12.42
CA SER A 162 16.09 -7.76 13.53
C SER A 162 16.99 -6.55 13.82
N LEU A 163 16.47 -5.52 14.46
CA LEU A 163 17.30 -4.39 14.91
C LEU A 163 18.49 -4.88 15.73
N VAL A 164 18.28 -5.93 16.52
CA VAL A 164 19.33 -6.60 17.32
C VAL A 164 20.40 -7.23 16.44
N ASP A 165 20.01 -7.91 15.32
CA ASP A 165 20.96 -8.49 14.37
C ASP A 165 21.76 -7.41 13.63
N LEU A 166 21.15 -6.26 13.31
CA LEU A 166 21.82 -5.12 12.70
C LEU A 166 22.79 -4.45 13.68
N LEU A 167 22.39 -4.25 14.93
CA LEU A 167 23.24 -3.71 15.99
C LEU A 167 24.44 -4.62 16.26
N HIS A 168 24.25 -5.95 16.31
CA HIS A 168 25.35 -6.90 16.47
C HIS A 168 26.28 -6.93 15.26
N ALA A 169 25.75 -6.83 14.03
CA ALA A 169 26.56 -6.84 12.81
C ALA A 169 27.43 -5.57 12.66
N HIS A 170 26.99 -4.44 13.23
CA HIS A 170 27.67 -3.14 13.14
C HIS A 170 28.19 -2.64 14.49
N ARG A 171 28.35 -3.53 15.47
CA ARG A 171 28.76 -3.17 16.82
C ARG A 171 30.07 -2.40 16.86
N ALA A 172 31.08 -2.86 16.11
CA ALA A 172 32.40 -2.22 16.05
C ALA A 172 32.32 -0.79 15.47
N ASP A 173 31.52 -0.60 14.42
CA ASP A 173 31.33 0.70 13.78
C ASP A 173 30.61 1.68 14.72
N ILE A 174 29.63 1.19 15.48
CA ILE A 174 28.90 1.99 16.46
C ILE A 174 29.79 2.37 17.65
N GLU A 175 30.59 1.45 18.17
CA GLU A 175 31.56 1.71 19.23
C GLU A 175 32.60 2.76 18.80
N GLN A 176 33.05 2.71 17.54
CA GLN A 176 33.99 3.69 16.99
C GLN A 176 33.38 5.08 16.86
N ILE A 177 32.11 5.18 16.45
CA ILE A 177 31.36 6.44 16.40
C ILE A 177 31.16 7.03 17.79
N ILE A 178 30.86 6.21 18.80
CA ILE A 178 30.69 6.65 20.17
C ILE A 178 31.98 7.26 20.72
N VAL A 179 33.11 6.59 20.52
CA VAL A 179 34.44 7.09 20.93
C VAL A 179 34.76 8.44 20.30
N GLN A 180 34.52 8.60 18.99
CA GLN A 180 34.72 9.87 18.30
C GLN A 180 33.81 10.99 18.82
N PHE A 181 32.58 10.64 19.24
CA PHE A 181 31.64 11.61 19.80
C PHE A 181 32.06 12.04 21.23
N GLU A 182 32.54 11.09 22.05
CA GLU A 182 33.04 11.38 23.39
C GLU A 182 34.30 12.25 23.37
N GLU A 183 35.22 12.00 22.42
CA GLU A 183 36.42 12.83 22.24
C GLU A 183 36.12 14.23 21.70
N ALA A 184 35.05 14.40 20.94
CA ALA A 184 34.63 15.69 20.36
C ALA A 184 33.79 16.55 21.33
N MET A 185 33.29 15.99 22.43
CA MET A 185 32.49 16.74 23.39
C MET A 185 33.33 17.64 24.30
N PRO A 186 33.02 18.94 24.42
CA PRO A 186 33.69 19.79 25.37
C PRO A 186 33.41 19.33 26.80
N PRO A 187 34.37 19.47 27.73
CA PRO A 187 34.19 19.03 29.11
C PRO A 187 33.00 19.74 29.76
N ALA A 188 32.18 19.01 30.50
CA ALA A 188 31.00 19.54 31.17
C ALA A 188 31.36 20.72 32.06
N PRO A 189 30.56 21.82 32.04
CA PRO A 189 30.82 22.96 32.91
C PRO A 189 30.81 22.57 34.35
N LYS A 190 31.89 22.90 35.10
CA LYS A 190 31.97 22.67 36.54
C LYS A 190 30.84 23.44 37.22
N ARG A 191 29.93 22.72 37.87
CA ARG A 191 28.92 23.33 38.74
C ARG A 191 29.64 24.09 39.84
N ARG A 192 29.39 25.39 39.94
CA ARG A 192 29.74 26.21 41.12
C ARG A 192 28.70 26.03 42.20
#